data_57fe074b076667103cc0841a2d334a83
#
_entry.id   57fe074b076667103cc0841a2d334a83
#
_cell.length_a   1.000
_cell.length_b   1.000
_cell.length_c   1.000
_cell.angle_alpha   90.00
_cell.angle_beta   90.00
_cell.angle_gamma   90.00
#
_symmetry.space_group_name_H-M   'P 1'
#
loop_
_entity.id
_entity.type
_entity.pdbx_description
1 polymer ?
#
loop_
_entity_poly.entity_id
_entity_poly.type
_entity_poly.pdbx_seq_one_letter_code
_entity_poly.pdbx_strand_id
1 'polypeptide(L)'
;MEYGGKFMYQIRTDLALETQEKMQEDHVDLKGVRFLEEKVDKNITVSTVVIETENGAKTMGKPKGTYITIEAGNMDEEDEDYHREISVQLAKIIRQLIQEKNEELSVLVVGLGNREVTPDALGPRVVDNLFITRHIVKEYGKYAFGEKKVNRISSIVPGVMAQTGMESLEIIHGIIAVSYTHLRAHETSQDL
;
A
#
# COMPACT_ATOMS: atom_id res chain seq x y z
N MET A 1 -1.26 -17.01 48.46
CA MET A 1 -1.34 -15.75 47.71
C MET A 1 -0.75 -16.00 46.35
N GLU A 2 -1.62 -16.35 45.41
CA GLU A 2 -1.24 -16.60 44.00
C GLU A 2 -1.32 -15.28 43.24
N TYR A 3 -0.18 -14.77 42.79
CA TYR A 3 -0.12 -13.72 41.79
C TYR A 3 0.11 -14.38 40.41
N GLY A 4 -0.97 -14.90 39.84
CA GLY A 4 -1.01 -15.34 38.46
C GLY A 4 -1.37 -14.19 37.52
N GLY A 5 -0.47 -13.24 37.31
CA GLY A 5 -0.60 -12.25 36.25
C GLY A 5 -0.34 -12.92 34.91
N LYS A 6 -1.40 -13.30 34.19
CA LYS A 6 -1.34 -13.64 32.78
C LYS A 6 -0.89 -12.39 32.03
N PHE A 7 0.41 -12.25 31.76
CA PHE A 7 0.89 -11.35 30.72
C PHE A 7 0.39 -11.89 29.39
N MET A 8 -0.75 -11.42 28.94
CA MET A 8 -1.24 -11.65 27.61
C MET A 8 -0.36 -10.82 26.68
N TYR A 9 0.63 -11.43 26.06
CA TYR A 9 1.37 -10.85 24.96
C TYR A 9 0.34 -10.56 23.86
N GLN A 10 -0.08 -9.29 23.76
CA GLN A 10 -0.87 -8.83 22.64
C GLN A 10 0.07 -8.78 21.43
N ILE A 11 0.05 -9.83 20.62
CA ILE A 11 0.73 -9.83 19.33
C ILE A 11 0.04 -8.72 18.53
N ARG A 12 0.73 -7.61 18.33
CA ARG A 12 0.27 -6.54 17.43
C ARG A 12 0.47 -7.06 16.02
N THR A 13 -0.61 -7.41 15.36
CA THR A 13 -0.57 -7.73 13.94
C THR A 13 -0.90 -6.48 13.12
N ASP A 14 -0.15 -6.25 12.07
CA ASP A 14 -0.40 -5.17 11.11
C ASP A 14 -1.43 -5.57 10.06
N LEU A 15 -1.72 -6.86 9.92
CA LEU A 15 -2.70 -7.36 8.98
C LEU A 15 -4.13 -7.27 9.54
N ALA A 16 -5.03 -6.66 8.77
CA ALA A 16 -6.44 -6.59 9.11
C ALA A 16 -7.11 -7.98 9.06
N LEU A 17 -6.61 -8.87 8.21
CA LEU A 17 -7.05 -10.26 8.10
C LEU A 17 -6.86 -11.00 9.43
N GLU A 18 -5.65 -11.01 9.98
CA GLU A 18 -5.36 -11.69 11.26
C GLU A 18 -6.18 -11.13 12.42
N THR A 19 -6.43 -9.81 12.42
CA THR A 19 -7.29 -9.17 13.42
C THR A 19 -8.74 -9.66 13.29
N GLN A 20 -9.22 -9.78 12.05
CA GLN A 20 -10.58 -10.24 11.76
C GLN A 20 -10.76 -11.72 12.15
N GLU A 21 -9.82 -12.60 11.79
CA GLU A 21 -9.81 -14.01 12.14
C GLU A 21 -9.87 -14.22 13.66
N LYS A 22 -9.01 -13.52 14.40
CA LYS A 22 -8.97 -13.57 15.85
C LYS A 22 -10.30 -13.12 16.48
N MET A 23 -10.92 -12.07 15.94
CA MET A 23 -12.20 -11.59 16.45
C MET A 23 -13.36 -12.54 16.12
N GLN A 24 -13.31 -13.23 14.98
CA GLN A 24 -14.26 -14.30 14.66
C GLN A 24 -14.14 -15.47 15.63
N GLU A 25 -12.92 -15.91 15.95
CA GLU A 25 -12.68 -16.95 16.96
C GLU A 25 -13.21 -16.54 18.34
N ASP A 26 -13.05 -15.27 18.71
CA ASP A 26 -13.55 -14.71 19.98
C ASP A 26 -15.05 -14.39 19.95
N HIS A 27 -15.77 -14.70 18.86
CA HIS A 27 -17.20 -14.42 18.66
C HIS A 27 -17.58 -12.94 18.83
N VAL A 28 -16.70 -12.01 18.44
CA VAL A 28 -16.96 -10.57 18.49
C VAL A 28 -17.86 -10.15 17.34
N ASP A 29 -18.91 -9.38 17.62
CA ASP A 29 -19.79 -8.81 16.58
C ASP A 29 -19.07 -7.73 15.77
N LEU A 30 -18.75 -8.05 14.50
CA LEU A 30 -18.02 -7.21 13.56
C LEU A 30 -18.96 -6.28 12.76
N LYS A 31 -19.93 -5.65 13.40
CA LYS A 31 -20.82 -4.69 12.72
C LYS A 31 -20.04 -3.57 12.03
N GLY A 32 -20.26 -3.41 10.72
CA GLY A 32 -19.61 -2.42 9.91
C GLY A 32 -18.20 -2.82 9.42
N VAL A 33 -17.90 -4.12 9.45
CA VAL A 33 -16.75 -4.73 8.80
C VAL A 33 -17.24 -5.79 7.81
N ARG A 34 -16.78 -5.73 6.56
CA ARG A 34 -17.04 -6.76 5.54
C ARG A 34 -15.76 -7.54 5.26
N PHE A 35 -15.89 -8.82 5.15
CA PHE A 35 -14.82 -9.73 4.76
C PHE A 35 -15.16 -10.43 3.46
N LEU A 36 -14.23 -10.48 2.54
CA LEU A 36 -14.32 -11.20 1.27
C LEU A 36 -13.02 -11.98 1.07
N GLU A 37 -13.14 -13.23 0.71
CA GLU A 37 -12.03 -14.10 0.36
C GLU A 37 -12.23 -14.65 -1.05
N GLU A 38 -11.22 -14.55 -1.88
CA GLU A 38 -11.18 -15.06 -3.25
C GLU A 38 -9.97 -15.97 -3.43
N LYS A 39 -10.20 -17.23 -3.75
CA LYS A 39 -9.15 -18.16 -4.16
C LYS A 39 -8.89 -17.98 -5.65
N VAL A 40 -7.76 -17.39 -5.99
CA VAL A 40 -7.36 -17.13 -7.38
C VAL A 40 -6.78 -18.38 -8.01
N ASP A 41 -5.94 -19.10 -7.26
CA ASP A 41 -5.34 -20.37 -7.64
C ASP A 41 -5.18 -21.26 -6.39
N LYS A 42 -4.62 -22.47 -6.56
CA LYS A 42 -4.41 -23.43 -5.47
C LYS A 42 -3.59 -22.84 -4.31
N ASN A 43 -2.61 -21.98 -4.64
CA ASN A 43 -1.66 -21.41 -3.71
C ASN A 43 -1.79 -19.89 -3.56
N ILE A 44 -2.78 -19.24 -4.21
CA ILE A 44 -2.97 -17.80 -4.16
C ILE A 44 -4.37 -17.51 -3.64
N THR A 45 -4.45 -16.85 -2.49
CA THR A 45 -5.69 -16.37 -1.88
C THR A 45 -5.61 -14.85 -1.71
N VAL A 46 -6.69 -14.16 -2.07
CA VAL A 46 -6.82 -12.71 -1.87
C VAL A 46 -7.92 -12.46 -0.86
N SER A 47 -7.56 -11.92 0.29
CA SER A 47 -8.49 -11.56 1.36
C SER A 47 -8.66 -10.06 1.44
N THR A 48 -9.91 -9.60 1.45
CA THR A 48 -10.27 -8.18 1.53
C THR A 48 -11.10 -7.91 2.77
N VAL A 49 -10.62 -7.03 3.63
CA VAL A 49 -11.32 -6.52 4.82
C VAL A 49 -11.71 -5.08 4.57
N VAL A 50 -12.99 -4.75 4.58
CA VAL A 50 -13.51 -3.39 4.43
C VAL A 50 -14.10 -2.91 5.74
N ILE A 51 -13.50 -1.89 6.33
CA ILE A 51 -13.97 -1.24 7.55
C ILE A 51 -14.79 -0.01 7.16
N GLU A 52 -16.11 -0.08 7.33
CA GLU A 52 -17.05 0.95 6.84
C GLU A 52 -17.45 1.95 7.92
N THR A 53 -17.50 1.52 9.18
CA THR A 53 -18.05 2.31 10.27
C THR A 53 -17.02 2.65 11.34
N GLU A 54 -17.29 3.71 12.12
CA GLU A 54 -16.45 4.07 13.28
C GLU A 54 -16.42 2.98 14.36
N ASN A 55 -17.53 2.25 14.52
CA ASN A 55 -17.59 1.12 15.45
C ASN A 55 -16.69 -0.03 14.96
N GLY A 56 -16.75 -0.34 13.66
CA GLY A 56 -15.86 -1.32 13.04
C GLY A 56 -14.38 -0.90 13.21
N ALA A 57 -14.06 0.37 13.00
CA ALA A 57 -12.72 0.91 13.17
C ALA A 57 -12.21 0.76 14.61
N LYS A 58 -13.04 1.06 15.60
CA LYS A 58 -12.70 0.89 17.02
C LYS A 58 -12.50 -0.58 17.38
N THR A 59 -13.40 -1.46 16.90
CA THR A 59 -13.34 -2.89 17.16
C THR A 59 -12.07 -3.50 16.53
N MET A 60 -11.80 -3.17 15.26
CA MET A 60 -10.61 -3.66 14.55
C MET A 60 -9.30 -3.00 14.98
N GLY A 61 -9.34 -1.89 15.73
CA GLY A 61 -8.16 -1.10 16.06
C GLY A 61 -7.47 -0.49 14.83
N LYS A 62 -8.20 -0.32 13.72
CA LYS A 62 -7.69 0.16 12.44
C LYS A 62 -8.63 1.22 11.86
N PRO A 63 -8.10 2.23 11.13
CA PRO A 63 -8.93 3.24 10.46
C PRO A 63 -9.94 2.62 9.48
N LYS A 64 -10.99 3.38 9.16
CA LYS A 64 -11.89 3.03 8.05
C LYS A 64 -11.10 2.97 6.75
N GLY A 65 -11.37 1.95 5.93
CA GLY A 65 -10.67 1.73 4.68
C GLY A 65 -10.79 0.31 4.18
N THR A 66 -10.11 0.05 3.08
CA THR A 66 -10.02 -1.27 2.45
C THR A 66 -8.62 -1.82 2.66
N TYR A 67 -8.54 -3.00 3.24
CA TYR A 67 -7.30 -3.74 3.52
C TYR A 67 -7.32 -5.02 2.71
N ILE A 68 -6.30 -5.21 1.90
CA ILE A 68 -6.20 -6.37 1.01
C ILE A 68 -4.93 -7.14 1.33
N THR A 69 -5.07 -8.42 1.55
CA THR A 69 -3.96 -9.35 1.78
C THR A 69 -3.91 -10.35 0.65
N ILE A 70 -2.73 -10.55 0.08
CA ILE A 70 -2.45 -11.61 -0.90
C ILE A 70 -1.60 -12.64 -0.18
N GLU A 71 -2.13 -13.82 -0.01
CA GLU A 71 -1.39 -14.97 0.50
C GLU A 71 -0.95 -15.82 -0.68
N ALA A 72 0.36 -16.00 -0.80
CA ALA A 72 0.98 -16.78 -1.86
C ALA A 72 1.95 -17.78 -1.20
N GLY A 73 1.56 -19.05 -1.17
CA GLY A 73 2.42 -20.13 -0.69
C GLY A 73 3.57 -20.40 -1.67
N ASN A 74 4.66 -21.01 -1.19
CA ASN A 74 5.75 -21.50 -2.03
C ASN A 74 6.42 -20.42 -2.92
N MET A 75 6.53 -19.19 -2.44
CA MET A 75 7.22 -18.10 -3.17
C MET A 75 8.73 -18.33 -3.34
N ASP A 76 9.29 -19.32 -2.65
CA ASP A 76 10.68 -19.78 -2.73
C ASP A 76 10.89 -20.79 -3.87
N GLU A 77 9.84 -21.33 -4.47
CA GLU A 77 9.94 -22.17 -5.65
C GLU A 77 10.25 -21.31 -6.89
N GLU A 78 11.18 -21.80 -7.72
CA GLU A 78 11.59 -21.13 -8.96
C GLU A 78 10.58 -21.38 -10.11
N ASP A 79 9.32 -21.01 -9.88
CA ASP A 79 8.28 -21.06 -10.90
C ASP A 79 7.98 -19.64 -11.41
N GLU A 80 8.52 -19.30 -12.59
CA GLU A 80 8.33 -17.99 -13.23
C GLU A 80 6.86 -17.70 -13.55
N ASP A 81 6.07 -18.71 -13.91
CA ASP A 81 4.65 -18.55 -14.23
C ASP A 81 3.86 -18.23 -12.97
N TYR A 82 4.19 -18.84 -11.84
CA TYR A 82 3.59 -18.56 -10.55
C TYR A 82 3.90 -17.12 -10.05
N HIS A 83 5.15 -16.70 -10.13
CA HIS A 83 5.56 -15.33 -9.78
C HIS A 83 4.88 -14.30 -10.68
N ARG A 84 4.71 -14.62 -11.96
CA ARG A 84 3.98 -13.77 -12.90
C ARG A 84 2.50 -13.63 -12.51
N GLU A 85 1.85 -14.74 -12.14
CA GLU A 85 0.45 -14.72 -11.70
C GLU A 85 0.26 -13.85 -10.47
N ILE A 86 1.10 -13.98 -9.43
CA ILE A 86 1.10 -13.11 -8.25
C ILE A 86 1.24 -11.63 -8.66
N SER A 87 2.17 -11.33 -9.57
CA SER A 87 2.41 -9.97 -10.07
C SER A 87 1.19 -9.40 -10.81
N VAL A 88 0.49 -10.21 -11.59
CA VAL A 88 -0.75 -9.84 -12.29
C VAL A 88 -1.86 -9.53 -11.29
N GLN A 89 -2.04 -10.35 -10.26
CA GLN A 89 -3.03 -10.11 -9.21
C GLN A 89 -2.71 -8.83 -8.42
N LEU A 90 -1.46 -8.62 -8.06
CA LEU A 90 -1.03 -7.38 -7.40
C LEU A 90 -1.32 -6.15 -8.26
N ALA A 91 -1.00 -6.20 -9.57
CA ALA A 91 -1.28 -5.11 -10.49
C ALA A 91 -2.78 -4.82 -10.63
N LYS A 92 -3.64 -5.85 -10.65
CA LYS A 92 -5.10 -5.73 -10.68
C LYS A 92 -5.62 -5.00 -9.42
N ILE A 93 -5.12 -5.41 -8.25
CA ILE A 93 -5.49 -4.81 -6.96
C ILE A 93 -5.05 -3.34 -6.89
N ILE A 94 -3.81 -3.03 -7.26
CA ILE A 94 -3.30 -1.66 -7.27
C ILE A 94 -4.16 -0.77 -8.18
N ARG A 95 -4.57 -1.24 -9.36
CA ARG A 95 -5.48 -0.50 -10.25
C ARG A 95 -6.84 -0.22 -9.61
N GLN A 96 -7.41 -1.19 -8.90
CA GLN A 96 -8.68 -1.02 -8.18
C GLN A 96 -8.56 0.04 -7.06
N LEU A 97 -7.44 0.03 -6.31
CA LEU A 97 -7.20 0.96 -5.22
C LEU A 97 -6.95 2.40 -5.71
N ILE A 98 -6.25 2.56 -6.83
CA ILE A 98 -5.91 3.87 -7.39
C ILE A 98 -7.13 4.59 -7.97
N GLN A 99 -8.22 3.90 -8.31
CA GLN A 99 -9.46 4.43 -8.90
C GLN A 99 -9.19 5.60 -9.85
N GLU A 100 -8.99 5.30 -11.13
CA GLU A 100 -8.77 6.33 -12.17
C GLU A 100 -10.03 7.20 -12.34
N LYS A 101 -10.21 8.20 -11.47
CA LYS A 101 -11.27 9.21 -11.63
C LYS A 101 -10.87 10.37 -12.54
N ASN A 102 -9.57 10.57 -12.73
CA ASN A 102 -9.03 11.68 -13.50
C ASN A 102 -8.18 11.21 -14.68
N GLU A 103 -8.26 11.97 -15.77
CA GLU A 103 -7.48 11.69 -16.98
C GLU A 103 -5.96 11.83 -16.80
N GLU A 104 -5.49 12.45 -15.73
CA GLU A 104 -4.07 12.66 -15.46
C GLU A 104 -3.71 12.27 -14.03
N LEU A 105 -3.31 11.02 -13.86
CA LEU A 105 -2.87 10.53 -12.56
C LEU A 105 -1.40 10.90 -12.30
N SER A 106 -1.13 11.47 -11.12
CA SER A 106 0.21 11.71 -10.61
C SER A 106 0.46 10.82 -9.40
N VAL A 107 1.42 9.92 -9.50
CA VAL A 107 1.73 8.90 -8.49
C VAL A 107 3.12 9.14 -7.93
N LEU A 108 3.22 9.13 -6.60
CA LEU A 108 4.49 9.05 -5.89
C LEU A 108 4.60 7.66 -5.25
N VAL A 109 5.61 6.91 -5.65
CA VAL A 109 5.95 5.63 -5.05
C VAL A 109 7.06 5.81 -4.03
N VAL A 110 6.82 5.40 -2.81
CA VAL A 110 7.79 5.50 -1.72
C VAL A 110 8.27 4.11 -1.34
N GLY A 111 9.54 3.82 -1.60
CA GLY A 111 10.19 2.57 -1.18
C GLY A 111 10.74 2.71 0.23
N LEU A 112 9.97 2.26 1.22
CA LEU A 112 10.42 2.24 2.61
C LEU A 112 11.36 1.07 2.86
N GLY A 113 12.35 1.29 3.70
CA GLY A 113 13.29 0.27 4.14
C GLY A 113 14.76 0.67 3.97
N ASN A 114 15.63 -0.28 4.27
CA ASN A 114 17.09 -0.12 4.23
C ASN A 114 17.69 -1.05 3.18
N ARG A 115 18.39 -0.48 2.19
CA ARG A 115 19.07 -1.24 1.11
C ARG A 115 20.14 -2.20 1.64
N GLU A 116 20.79 -1.82 2.73
CA GLU A 116 21.92 -2.55 3.32
C GLU A 116 21.44 -3.76 4.16
N VAL A 117 20.14 -3.86 4.43
CA VAL A 117 19.54 -4.92 5.23
C VAL A 117 18.61 -5.75 4.36
N THR A 118 19.02 -6.97 4.01
CA THR A 118 18.30 -7.83 3.05
C THR A 118 16.79 -7.97 3.35
N PRO A 119 16.34 -8.30 4.57
CA PRO A 119 14.91 -8.42 4.85
C PRO A 119 14.14 -7.09 4.78
N ASP A 120 14.84 -5.95 4.80
CA ASP A 120 14.24 -4.60 4.75
C ASP A 120 14.48 -3.89 3.39
N ALA A 121 15.07 -4.58 2.42
CA ALA A 121 15.44 -3.99 1.14
C ALA A 121 14.34 -4.02 0.06
N LEU A 122 13.16 -4.61 0.35
CA LEU A 122 12.10 -4.80 -0.66
C LEU A 122 11.65 -3.47 -1.27
N GLY A 123 11.28 -2.49 -0.44
CA GLY A 123 10.82 -1.18 -0.91
C GLY A 123 11.84 -0.45 -1.79
N PRO A 124 13.09 -0.29 -1.35
CA PRO A 124 14.17 0.23 -2.18
C PRO A 124 14.35 -0.48 -3.51
N ARG A 125 14.35 -1.82 -3.54
CA ARG A 125 14.50 -2.63 -4.76
C ARG A 125 13.33 -2.47 -5.72
N VAL A 126 12.10 -2.34 -5.21
CA VAL A 126 10.93 -2.04 -6.04
C VAL A 126 11.13 -0.71 -6.75
N VAL A 127 11.55 0.33 -6.03
CA VAL A 127 11.80 1.67 -6.62
C VAL A 127 12.88 1.63 -7.69
N ASP A 128 13.96 0.86 -7.49
CA ASP A 128 15.05 0.74 -8.45
C ASP A 128 14.60 0.13 -9.80
N ASN A 129 13.53 -0.67 -9.78
CA ASN A 129 12.98 -1.33 -10.96
C ASN A 129 11.75 -0.62 -11.55
N LEU A 130 11.34 0.53 -11.00
CA LEU A 130 10.20 1.27 -11.52
C LEU A 130 10.55 2.09 -12.76
N PHE A 131 9.64 2.09 -13.72
CA PHE A 131 9.71 2.99 -14.86
C PHE A 131 9.16 4.37 -14.50
N ILE A 132 10.06 5.32 -14.24
CA ILE A 132 9.74 6.67 -13.80
C ILE A 132 9.44 7.57 -15.01
N THR A 133 8.26 8.19 -15.03
CA THR A 133 7.73 8.90 -16.21
C THR A 133 7.46 10.38 -15.97
N ARG A 134 7.40 10.86 -14.70
CA ARG A 134 6.99 12.24 -14.39
C ARG A 134 7.80 13.30 -15.14
N HIS A 135 9.12 13.16 -15.18
CA HIS A 135 9.99 14.11 -15.88
C HIS A 135 9.78 14.08 -17.40
N ILE A 136 9.58 12.90 -17.98
CA ILE A 136 9.33 12.70 -19.40
C ILE A 136 7.97 13.30 -19.80
N VAL A 137 6.93 13.02 -19.02
CA VAL A 137 5.59 13.56 -19.28
C VAL A 137 5.55 15.09 -19.10
N LYS A 138 6.33 15.62 -18.17
CA LYS A 138 6.46 17.07 -17.96
C LYS A 138 7.11 17.77 -19.15
N GLU A 139 8.12 17.15 -19.75
CA GLU A 139 8.88 17.72 -20.88
C GLU A 139 8.21 17.51 -22.24
N TYR A 140 7.74 16.28 -22.50
CA TYR A 140 7.25 15.86 -23.82
C TYR A 140 5.72 15.61 -23.87
N GLY A 141 5.01 15.80 -22.76
CA GLY A 141 3.58 15.58 -22.67
C GLY A 141 3.18 14.10 -22.45
N LYS A 142 1.88 13.89 -22.28
CA LYS A 142 1.28 12.59 -21.93
C LYS A 142 1.39 11.49 -22.99
N TYR A 143 1.73 11.87 -24.20
CA TYR A 143 1.93 10.95 -25.35
C TYR A 143 3.40 10.78 -25.72
N ALA A 144 4.32 11.06 -24.80
CA ALA A 144 5.77 10.97 -25.02
C ALA A 144 6.25 9.60 -25.56
N PHE A 145 5.47 8.54 -25.34
CA PHE A 145 5.78 7.17 -25.77
C PHE A 145 4.85 6.66 -26.89
N GLY A 146 4.25 7.55 -27.66
CA GLY A 146 3.37 7.22 -28.78
C GLY A 146 1.88 7.38 -28.45
N GLU A 147 1.03 6.51 -28.96
CA GLU A 147 -0.44 6.65 -28.84
C GLU A 147 -0.99 6.37 -27.43
N LYS A 148 -0.24 5.65 -26.60
CA LYS A 148 -0.67 5.32 -25.26
C LYS A 148 -0.39 6.47 -24.29
N LYS A 149 -1.43 6.92 -23.61
CA LYS A 149 -1.32 7.87 -22.51
C LYS A 149 -0.50 7.29 -21.36
N VAL A 150 0.44 8.07 -20.84
CA VAL A 150 1.31 7.68 -19.74
C VAL A 150 1.05 8.58 -18.54
N ASN A 151 0.83 7.97 -17.38
CA ASN A 151 0.68 8.66 -16.11
C ASN A 151 2.02 9.21 -15.61
N ARG A 152 1.96 10.21 -14.73
CA ARG A 152 3.15 10.81 -14.10
C ARG A 152 3.56 9.98 -12.89
N ILE A 153 4.61 9.18 -13.02
CA ILE A 153 5.15 8.35 -11.95
C ILE A 153 6.48 8.94 -11.49
N SER A 154 6.58 9.19 -10.20
CA SER A 154 7.81 9.53 -9.50
C SER A 154 8.04 8.59 -8.32
N SER A 155 9.27 8.46 -7.88
CA SER A 155 9.60 7.61 -6.75
C SER A 155 10.68 8.22 -5.87
N ILE A 156 10.74 7.73 -4.64
CA ILE A 156 11.79 8.05 -3.67
C ILE A 156 12.06 6.86 -2.75
N VAL A 157 13.30 6.71 -2.36
CA VAL A 157 13.74 5.89 -1.23
C VAL A 157 14.25 6.86 -0.16
N PRO A 158 13.47 7.15 0.90
CA PRO A 158 13.87 8.13 1.91
C PRO A 158 15.04 7.66 2.78
N GLY A 159 15.32 6.36 2.79
CA GLY A 159 16.26 5.74 3.70
C GLY A 159 15.66 5.54 5.10
N VAL A 160 16.53 5.23 6.05
CA VAL A 160 16.16 5.03 7.47
C VAL A 160 16.73 6.13 8.34
N MET A 161 16.11 6.40 9.48
CA MET A 161 16.51 7.46 10.40
C MET A 161 17.98 7.34 10.84
N ALA A 162 18.50 6.12 10.99
CA ALA A 162 19.90 5.88 11.33
C ALA A 162 20.90 6.40 10.27
N GLN A 163 20.47 6.55 9.02
CA GLN A 163 21.30 7.08 7.93
C GLN A 163 21.06 8.56 7.68
N THR A 164 19.83 9.02 7.82
CA THR A 164 19.41 10.38 7.45
C THR A 164 19.32 11.35 8.63
N GLY A 165 19.15 10.83 9.85
CA GLY A 165 18.83 11.64 11.03
C GLY A 165 17.40 12.20 11.02
N MET A 166 16.56 11.83 10.05
CA MET A 166 15.21 12.32 9.88
C MET A 166 14.22 11.16 9.83
N GLU A 167 13.00 11.40 10.30
CA GLU A 167 11.91 10.47 10.11
C GLU A 167 11.55 10.37 8.62
N SER A 168 11.30 9.16 8.12
CA SER A 168 10.89 8.96 6.71
C SER A 168 9.64 9.77 6.37
N LEU A 169 8.74 9.95 7.33
CA LEU A 169 7.52 10.74 7.18
C LEU A 169 7.80 12.23 6.94
N GLU A 170 8.80 12.82 7.62
CA GLU A 170 9.20 14.22 7.41
C GLU A 170 9.67 14.45 5.98
N ILE A 171 10.52 13.54 5.48
CA ILE A 171 11.02 13.58 4.11
C ILE A 171 9.88 13.51 3.10
N ILE A 172 8.94 12.55 3.28
CA ILE A 172 7.80 12.35 2.41
C ILE A 172 6.87 13.57 2.42
N HIS A 173 6.55 14.10 3.60
CA HIS A 173 5.73 15.31 3.74
C HIS A 173 6.37 16.51 3.05
N GLY A 174 7.68 16.70 3.18
CA GLY A 174 8.40 17.75 2.48
C GLY A 174 8.27 17.65 0.96
N ILE A 175 8.39 16.44 0.40
CA ILE A 175 8.23 16.21 -1.03
C ILE A 175 6.79 16.47 -1.48
N ILE A 176 5.80 15.98 -0.75
CA ILE A 176 4.38 16.22 -1.06
C ILE A 176 4.08 17.72 -1.02
N ALA A 177 4.52 18.43 0.01
CA ALA A 177 4.30 19.85 0.16
C ALA A 177 4.86 20.65 -1.02
N VAL A 178 6.06 20.32 -1.48
CA VAL A 178 6.71 21.07 -2.59
C VAL A 178 6.23 20.61 -3.97
N SER A 179 6.06 19.30 -4.18
CA SER A 179 5.81 18.75 -5.51
C SER A 179 4.34 18.68 -5.90
N TYR A 180 3.43 18.69 -4.94
CA TYR A 180 2.00 18.47 -5.15
C TYR A 180 1.09 19.62 -4.72
N THR A 181 1.63 20.72 -4.13
CA THR A 181 0.87 21.92 -3.79
C THR A 181 0.34 22.64 -5.02
N HIS A 182 1.00 22.57 -6.17
CA HIS A 182 0.52 23.17 -7.42
C HIS A 182 -0.78 22.55 -7.94
N LEU A 183 -1.14 21.35 -7.52
CA LEU A 183 -2.43 20.72 -7.87
C LEU A 183 -3.60 21.32 -7.05
N ARG A 184 -3.33 21.88 -5.86
CA ARG A 184 -4.36 22.57 -5.05
C ARG A 184 -4.54 24.02 -5.42
N ALA A 185 -3.52 24.69 -5.92
CA ALA A 185 -3.59 26.13 -6.26
C ALA A 185 -4.42 26.40 -7.53
N HIS A 186 -4.58 25.41 -8.42
CA HIS A 186 -5.41 25.57 -9.62
C HIS A 186 -6.92 25.39 -9.37
N GLU A 187 -7.34 24.77 -8.27
CA GLU A 187 -8.77 24.64 -7.94
C GLU A 187 -9.35 25.88 -7.24
N THR A 188 -8.50 26.75 -6.70
CA THR A 188 -8.95 27.95 -5.95
C THR A 188 -8.99 29.23 -6.79
N SER A 189 -8.58 29.22 -8.06
CA SER A 189 -8.59 30.42 -8.92
C SER A 189 -9.73 30.47 -9.94
N GLN A 190 -10.71 29.58 -9.86
CA GLN A 190 -11.91 29.63 -10.72
C GLN A 190 -13.21 30.09 -10.02
N ASP A 191 -13.11 30.45 -8.73
CA ASP A 191 -14.26 31.00 -7.96
C ASP A 191 -13.98 32.44 -7.46
N LEU A 192 -13.63 33.35 -8.38
CA LEU A 192 -13.71 34.80 -8.15
C LEU A 192 -14.25 35.50 -9.41
#